data_8035c50008ce600969f47009a72fd91a
#
_entry.id   8035c50008ce600969f47009a72fd91a
#
_cell.length_a   1.000
_cell.length_b   1.000
_cell.length_c   1.000
_cell.angle_alpha   90.00
_cell.angle_beta   90.00
_cell.angle_gamma   90.00
#
_symmetry.space_group_name_H-M   'P 1'
#
loop_
_entity.id
_entity.type
_entity.pdbx_description
1 polymer ?
#
loop_
_entity_poly.entity_id
_entity_poly.type
_entity_poly.pdbx_seq_one_letter_code
_entity_poly.pdbx_strand_id
1 'polypeptide(L)'
;MMSAVMLADALRSFPADYYTIKETKAQKERFVEILYPLILKEEEKIRQERAFVKAFFDHFTEDGIANAEAVARLAKIAKKYRVKSLYDREEYLERIDTIPVSLVLAQAAIESNWGKSRFAREANNLFGEWTWGKRGIVPKNRPEGKRYKIRIFDTLEASIASYMRNLNRHWAYAEFREARKVAREKGLPFDGFAAAIYLKRYSQLGEKYTYMVKRTIEKHRWNLLDIPEDGTPRFDIGRELALLSGRELGEGAKRF
;
A
#
# COMPACT_ATOMS: atom_id res chain seq x y z
N MET A 1 -14.27 -6.83 22.99
CA MET A 1 -14.04 -6.15 21.69
C MET A 1 -12.89 -6.85 20.99
N MET A 2 -13.12 -7.45 19.83
CA MET A 2 -12.04 -8.02 19.01
C MET A 2 -11.17 -6.86 18.53
N SER A 3 -9.85 -7.00 18.67
CA SER A 3 -8.87 -6.04 18.14
C SER A 3 -9.09 -5.81 16.65
N ALA A 4 -8.92 -4.59 16.14
CA ALA A 4 -9.02 -4.26 14.72
C ALA A 4 -8.13 -5.16 13.83
N VAL A 5 -7.03 -5.65 14.37
CA VAL A 5 -6.12 -6.60 13.72
C VAL A 5 -6.76 -7.98 13.54
N MET A 6 -7.52 -8.47 14.54
CA MET A 6 -8.23 -9.76 14.43
C MET A 6 -9.38 -9.71 13.40
N LEU A 7 -10.04 -8.56 13.24
CA LEU A 7 -11.07 -8.38 12.22
C LEU A 7 -10.48 -8.38 10.80
N ALA A 8 -9.27 -7.85 10.62
CA ALA A 8 -8.59 -7.79 9.34
C ALA A 8 -8.19 -9.16 8.78
N ASP A 9 -7.83 -10.12 9.65
CA ASP A 9 -7.46 -11.48 9.22
C ASP A 9 -8.66 -12.30 8.70
N ALA A 10 -9.89 -11.91 9.06
CA ALA A 10 -11.12 -12.59 8.64
C ALA A 10 -11.70 -12.06 7.32
N LEU A 11 -11.30 -10.87 6.87
CA LEU A 11 -11.91 -10.20 5.72
C LEU A 11 -11.16 -10.51 4.42
N ARG A 12 -11.70 -11.44 3.64
CA ARG A 12 -11.18 -11.73 2.28
C ARG A 12 -11.61 -10.69 1.26
N SER A 13 -12.79 -10.12 1.39
CA SER A 13 -13.41 -9.16 0.47
C SER A 13 -14.18 -8.11 1.26
N PHE A 14 -14.65 -7.04 0.61
CA PHE A 14 -15.63 -6.16 1.26
C PHE A 14 -16.83 -6.97 1.69
N PRO A 15 -17.30 -6.82 2.95
CA PRO A 15 -18.47 -7.56 3.43
C PRO A 15 -19.74 -7.11 2.71
N ALA A 16 -20.76 -7.96 2.68
CA ALA A 16 -21.99 -7.70 1.92
C ALA A 16 -22.71 -6.43 2.37
N ASP A 17 -22.71 -6.15 3.67
CA ASP A 17 -23.30 -4.95 4.28
C ASP A 17 -22.61 -3.65 3.85
N TYR A 18 -21.33 -3.71 3.46
CA TYR A 18 -20.62 -2.56 2.89
C TYR A 18 -21.36 -1.94 1.70
N TYR A 19 -21.94 -2.77 0.86
CA TYR A 19 -22.63 -2.33 -0.37
C TYR A 19 -24.06 -1.84 -0.11
N THR A 20 -24.59 -2.03 1.08
CA THR A 20 -25.93 -1.55 1.48
C THR A 20 -25.90 -0.20 2.17
N ILE A 21 -24.72 0.32 2.51
CA ILE A 21 -24.54 1.63 3.13
C ILE A 21 -24.96 2.71 2.12
N LYS A 22 -26.06 3.40 2.42
CA LYS A 22 -26.63 4.45 1.54
C LYS A 22 -25.95 5.81 1.71
N GLU A 23 -25.56 6.11 2.95
CA GLU A 23 -24.93 7.37 3.30
C GLU A 23 -23.48 7.39 2.82
N THR A 24 -23.12 8.37 1.97
CA THR A 24 -21.83 8.43 1.29
C THR A 24 -20.66 8.62 2.25
N LYS A 25 -20.84 9.39 3.32
CA LYS A 25 -19.79 9.62 4.31
C LYS A 25 -19.50 8.33 5.06
N ALA A 26 -20.53 7.68 5.60
CA ALA A 26 -20.41 6.41 6.32
C ALA A 26 -19.76 5.31 5.46
N GLN A 27 -20.09 5.25 4.17
CA GLN A 27 -19.46 4.29 3.27
C GLN A 27 -17.96 4.55 3.08
N LYS A 28 -17.54 5.82 2.96
CA LYS A 28 -16.13 6.18 2.82
C LYS A 28 -15.35 5.89 4.11
N GLU A 29 -15.94 6.15 5.25
CA GLU A 29 -15.38 5.81 6.55
C GLU A 29 -15.18 4.29 6.66
N ARG A 30 -16.20 3.52 6.32
CA ARG A 30 -16.13 2.05 6.30
C ARG A 30 -15.09 1.52 5.34
N PHE A 31 -14.88 2.18 4.20
CA PHE A 31 -13.80 1.86 3.27
C PHE A 31 -12.42 1.98 3.93
N VAL A 32 -12.18 3.07 4.64
CA VAL A 32 -10.92 3.28 5.38
C VAL A 32 -10.76 2.28 6.52
N GLU A 33 -11.80 2.06 7.31
CA GLU A 33 -11.80 1.07 8.40
C GLU A 33 -11.41 -0.33 7.93
N ILE A 34 -11.82 -0.71 6.72
CA ILE A 34 -11.50 -2.02 6.13
C ILE A 34 -10.08 -2.06 5.58
N LEU A 35 -9.65 -1.05 4.82
CA LEU A 35 -8.38 -1.12 4.10
C LEU A 35 -7.19 -0.69 4.94
N TYR A 36 -7.37 0.25 5.87
CA TYR A 36 -6.27 0.78 6.67
C TYR A 36 -5.48 -0.30 7.43
N PRO A 37 -6.11 -1.21 8.20
CA PRO A 37 -5.37 -2.26 8.90
C PRO A 37 -4.67 -3.24 7.93
N LEU A 38 -5.23 -3.48 6.73
CA LEU A 38 -4.59 -4.32 5.72
C LEU A 38 -3.34 -3.65 5.12
N ILE A 39 -3.39 -2.33 4.94
CA ILE A 39 -2.23 -1.55 4.47
C ILE A 39 -1.11 -1.61 5.52
N LEU A 40 -1.43 -1.37 6.80
CA LEU A 40 -0.45 -1.43 7.89
C LEU A 40 0.21 -2.80 8.01
N LYS A 41 -0.57 -3.87 7.86
CA LYS A 41 -0.07 -5.24 7.88
C LYS A 41 0.94 -5.49 6.75
N GLU A 42 0.69 -4.95 5.56
CA GLU A 42 1.63 -5.09 4.44
C GLU A 42 2.87 -4.20 4.63
N GLU A 43 2.71 -2.99 5.17
CA GLU A 43 3.85 -2.15 5.53
C GLU A 43 4.77 -2.83 6.54
N GLU A 44 4.22 -3.49 7.55
CA GLU A 44 5.01 -4.21 8.54
C GLU A 44 5.83 -5.34 7.90
N LYS A 45 5.26 -6.09 6.96
CA LYS A 45 6.02 -7.09 6.20
C LYS A 45 7.18 -6.47 5.41
N ILE A 46 6.95 -5.30 4.80
CA ILE A 46 7.98 -4.59 4.06
C ILE A 46 9.08 -4.09 5.01
N ARG A 47 8.73 -3.57 6.20
CA ARG A 47 9.71 -3.16 7.22
C ARG A 47 10.56 -4.34 7.70
N GLN A 48 9.95 -5.47 7.94
CA GLN A 48 10.66 -6.71 8.33
C GLN A 48 11.61 -7.20 7.24
N GLU A 49 11.21 -7.15 5.97
CA GLU A 49 12.11 -7.49 4.86
C GLU A 49 13.25 -6.49 4.72
N ARG A 50 12.99 -5.18 4.88
CA ARG A 50 14.01 -4.13 4.89
C ARG A 50 14.99 -4.30 6.07
N ALA A 51 14.48 -4.56 7.26
CA ALA A 51 15.31 -4.79 8.45
C ALA A 51 16.20 -6.02 8.28
N PHE A 52 15.67 -7.11 7.72
CA PHE A 52 16.45 -8.28 7.39
C PHE A 52 17.59 -7.96 6.42
N VAL A 53 17.31 -7.20 5.35
CA VAL A 53 18.33 -6.82 4.37
C VAL A 53 19.43 -5.98 5.02
N LYS A 54 19.06 -4.99 5.85
CA LYS A 54 20.04 -4.19 6.58
C LYS A 54 20.94 -5.07 7.44
N ALA A 55 20.35 -5.90 8.30
CA ALA A 55 21.08 -6.80 9.17
C ALA A 55 21.98 -7.78 8.39
N PHE A 56 21.51 -8.32 7.26
CA PHE A 56 22.30 -9.20 6.41
C PHE A 56 23.58 -8.51 5.93
N PHE A 57 23.50 -7.30 5.42
CA PHE A 57 24.68 -6.60 4.90
C PHE A 57 25.59 -6.08 6.01
N ASP A 58 25.05 -5.69 7.16
CA ASP A 58 25.83 -5.24 8.29
C ASP A 58 26.67 -6.40 8.85
N HIS A 59 26.11 -7.60 9.05
CA HIS A 59 26.84 -8.80 9.47
C HIS A 59 27.78 -9.36 8.39
N PHE A 60 27.40 -9.28 7.11
CA PHE A 60 28.25 -9.75 6.01
C PHE A 60 29.54 -8.94 5.90
N THR A 61 29.49 -7.64 6.21
CA THR A 61 30.67 -6.76 6.18
C THR A 61 31.59 -6.98 7.38
N GLU A 62 31.06 -7.43 8.53
CA GLU A 62 31.83 -7.67 9.74
C GLU A 62 32.50 -9.06 9.75
N ASP A 63 31.79 -10.12 9.40
CA ASP A 63 32.22 -11.49 9.56
C ASP A 63 32.65 -12.19 8.25
N GLY A 64 32.35 -11.64 7.08
CA GLY A 64 32.69 -12.20 5.76
C GLY A 64 31.99 -13.52 5.41
N ILE A 65 31.18 -14.09 6.32
CA ILE A 65 30.52 -15.39 6.15
C ILE A 65 29.02 -15.24 6.33
N ALA A 66 28.27 -15.38 5.23
CA ALA A 66 26.82 -15.42 5.30
C ALA A 66 26.33 -16.87 5.47
N ASN A 67 25.40 -17.07 6.40
CA ASN A 67 24.68 -18.34 6.53
C ASN A 67 23.91 -18.65 5.23
N ALA A 68 23.95 -19.90 4.75
CA ALA A 68 23.28 -20.33 3.53
C ALA A 68 21.77 -20.06 3.52
N GLU A 69 21.11 -20.16 4.68
CA GLU A 69 19.68 -19.84 4.83
C GLU A 69 19.43 -18.34 4.64
N ALA A 70 20.28 -17.49 5.21
CA ALA A 70 20.18 -16.03 5.04
C ALA A 70 20.41 -15.63 3.58
N VAL A 71 21.36 -16.24 2.88
CA VAL A 71 21.58 -16.04 1.44
C VAL A 71 20.36 -16.48 0.62
N ALA A 72 19.78 -17.63 0.94
CA ALA A 72 18.59 -18.13 0.27
C ALA A 72 17.38 -17.20 0.48
N ARG A 73 17.22 -16.63 1.69
CA ARG A 73 16.20 -15.63 2.00
C ARG A 73 16.44 -14.33 1.22
N LEU A 74 17.69 -13.86 1.18
CA LEU A 74 18.07 -12.67 0.38
C LEU A 74 17.75 -12.86 -1.09
N ALA A 75 18.06 -14.03 -1.67
CA ALA A 75 17.75 -14.37 -3.06
C ALA A 75 16.23 -14.36 -3.35
N LYS A 76 15.39 -14.85 -2.43
CA LYS A 76 13.93 -14.76 -2.54
C LYS A 76 13.45 -13.31 -2.55
N ILE A 77 14.03 -12.46 -1.70
CA ILE A 77 13.74 -11.03 -1.63
C ILE A 77 14.20 -10.33 -2.92
N ALA A 78 15.42 -10.62 -3.41
CA ALA A 78 15.92 -10.10 -4.68
C ALA A 78 14.95 -10.37 -5.83
N LYS A 79 14.47 -11.61 -5.95
CA LYS A 79 13.48 -12.00 -6.95
C LYS A 79 12.15 -11.25 -6.77
N LYS A 80 11.67 -11.11 -5.53
CA LYS A 80 10.42 -10.41 -5.19
C LYS A 80 10.46 -8.96 -5.65
N TYR A 81 11.56 -8.25 -5.40
CA TYR A 81 11.73 -6.83 -5.70
C TYR A 81 12.48 -6.54 -6.99
N ARG A 82 12.88 -7.58 -7.76
CA ARG A 82 13.63 -7.47 -9.00
C ARG A 82 14.97 -6.75 -8.82
N VAL A 83 15.66 -7.01 -7.72
CA VAL A 83 17.03 -6.58 -7.49
C VAL A 83 17.93 -7.35 -8.44
N LYS A 84 18.83 -6.65 -9.15
CA LYS A 84 19.62 -7.24 -10.23
C LYS A 84 20.85 -7.98 -9.71
N SER A 85 21.52 -7.41 -8.73
CA SER A 85 22.70 -8.02 -8.11
C SER A 85 22.39 -8.45 -6.69
N LEU A 86 22.70 -9.71 -6.35
CA LEU A 86 22.39 -10.28 -5.04
C LEU A 86 23.04 -9.49 -3.90
N TYR A 87 24.20 -8.89 -4.14
CA TYR A 87 24.97 -8.17 -3.14
C TYR A 87 24.97 -6.65 -3.32
N ASP A 88 24.01 -6.10 -4.05
CA ASP A 88 23.83 -4.66 -4.18
C ASP A 88 22.89 -4.13 -3.07
N ARG A 89 23.49 -3.81 -1.91
CA ARG A 89 22.76 -3.26 -0.74
C ARG A 89 21.91 -2.04 -1.10
N GLU A 90 22.45 -1.13 -1.92
CA GLU A 90 21.79 0.11 -2.26
C GLU A 90 20.53 -0.12 -3.10
N GLU A 91 20.58 -1.03 -4.08
CA GLU A 91 19.41 -1.37 -4.89
C GLU A 91 18.30 -2.02 -4.03
N TYR A 92 18.65 -2.85 -3.02
CA TYR A 92 17.67 -3.37 -2.07
C TYR A 92 17.01 -2.23 -1.29
N LEU A 93 17.80 -1.32 -0.71
CA LEU A 93 17.29 -0.25 0.15
C LEU A 93 16.49 0.81 -0.61
N GLU A 94 16.77 1.04 -1.90
CA GLU A 94 15.93 1.84 -2.78
C GLU A 94 14.56 1.19 -3.01
N ARG A 95 14.56 -0.14 -3.28
CA ARG A 95 13.34 -0.87 -3.67
C ARG A 95 12.48 -1.30 -2.50
N ILE A 96 13.06 -1.73 -1.39
CA ILE A 96 12.32 -2.27 -0.25
C ILE A 96 12.05 -1.16 0.76
N ASP A 97 10.92 -0.50 0.61
CA ASP A 97 10.50 0.54 1.52
C ASP A 97 8.97 0.68 1.55
N THR A 98 8.45 1.28 2.62
CA THR A 98 7.01 1.51 2.81
C THR A 98 6.45 2.47 1.75
N ILE A 99 5.16 2.39 1.54
CA ILE A 99 4.41 3.29 0.67
C ILE A 99 3.47 4.09 1.56
N PRO A 100 3.42 5.42 1.49
CA PRO A 100 2.56 6.21 2.35
C PRO A 100 1.11 5.70 2.35
N VAL A 101 0.55 5.49 3.53
CA VAL A 101 -0.81 4.94 3.72
C VAL A 101 -1.85 5.78 2.99
N SER A 102 -1.71 7.10 3.10
CA SER A 102 -2.61 8.04 2.43
C SER A 102 -2.61 7.90 0.92
N LEU A 103 -1.44 7.58 0.33
CA LEU A 103 -1.32 7.33 -1.10
C LEU A 103 -2.06 6.05 -1.50
N VAL A 104 -1.85 4.96 -0.76
CA VAL A 104 -2.50 3.67 -1.02
C VAL A 104 -4.02 3.81 -0.94
N LEU A 105 -4.52 4.47 0.11
CA LEU A 105 -5.96 4.72 0.29
C LEU A 105 -6.54 5.58 -0.84
N ALA A 106 -5.86 6.67 -1.22
CA ALA A 106 -6.35 7.58 -2.26
C ALA A 106 -6.43 6.88 -3.62
N GLN A 107 -5.40 6.14 -3.99
CA GLN A 107 -5.42 5.39 -5.25
C GLN A 107 -6.45 4.25 -5.21
N ALA A 108 -6.54 3.50 -4.11
CA ALA A 108 -7.59 2.49 -3.96
C ALA A 108 -9.00 3.08 -4.09
N ALA A 109 -9.25 4.25 -3.48
CA ALA A 109 -10.55 4.92 -3.57
C ALA A 109 -10.88 5.36 -5.00
N ILE A 110 -9.92 5.95 -5.71
CA ILE A 110 -10.09 6.45 -7.08
C ILE A 110 -10.28 5.28 -8.05
N GLU A 111 -9.37 4.32 -8.05
CA GLU A 111 -9.33 3.20 -9.02
C GLU A 111 -10.50 2.22 -8.83
N SER A 112 -10.91 1.97 -7.59
CA SER A 112 -12.00 1.05 -7.29
C SER A 112 -13.38 1.71 -7.21
N ASN A 113 -13.47 3.04 -7.39
CA ASN A 113 -14.67 3.80 -7.06
C ASN A 113 -15.16 3.47 -5.64
N TRP A 114 -14.24 3.64 -4.67
CA TRP A 114 -14.54 3.32 -3.26
C TRP A 114 -15.00 1.86 -3.07
N GLY A 115 -14.32 0.92 -3.68
CA GLY A 115 -14.68 -0.51 -3.61
C GLY A 115 -15.94 -0.92 -4.38
N LYS A 116 -16.63 0.02 -5.04
CA LYS A 116 -17.92 -0.26 -5.73
C LYS A 116 -17.75 -0.71 -7.17
N SER A 117 -16.57 -0.58 -7.76
CA SER A 117 -16.35 -1.03 -9.12
C SER A 117 -16.58 -2.54 -9.25
N ARG A 118 -16.98 -2.99 -10.44
CA ARG A 118 -17.14 -4.41 -10.74
C ARG A 118 -15.89 -5.22 -10.37
N PHE A 119 -14.71 -4.68 -10.68
CA PHE A 119 -13.45 -5.39 -10.45
C PHE A 119 -13.06 -5.47 -8.97
N ALA A 120 -13.40 -4.45 -8.18
CA ALA A 120 -13.25 -4.53 -6.74
C ALA A 120 -14.17 -5.59 -6.12
N ARG A 121 -15.43 -5.67 -6.60
CA ARG A 121 -16.44 -6.60 -6.09
C ARG A 121 -16.20 -8.05 -6.49
N GLU A 122 -15.88 -8.30 -7.76
CA GLU A 122 -15.80 -9.65 -8.33
C GLU A 122 -14.38 -10.23 -8.27
N ALA A 123 -13.35 -9.39 -8.11
CA ALA A 123 -11.95 -9.79 -8.22
C ALA A 123 -11.05 -9.28 -7.09
N ASN A 124 -11.56 -8.59 -6.09
CA ASN A 124 -10.78 -7.89 -5.08
C ASN A 124 -9.69 -6.96 -5.68
N ASN A 125 -9.86 -6.52 -6.91
CA ASN A 125 -8.88 -5.72 -7.63
C ASN A 125 -9.14 -4.24 -7.39
N LEU A 126 -8.42 -3.69 -6.41
CA LEU A 126 -8.57 -2.30 -5.96
C LEU A 126 -7.88 -1.29 -6.87
N PHE A 127 -6.87 -1.73 -7.66
CA PHE A 127 -5.97 -0.83 -8.40
C PHE A 127 -6.00 -1.04 -9.92
N GLY A 128 -6.96 -1.81 -10.42
CA GLY A 128 -7.11 -2.05 -11.85
C GLY A 128 -5.98 -2.90 -12.47
N GLU A 129 -5.27 -3.71 -11.69
CA GLU A 129 -4.15 -4.50 -12.19
C GLU A 129 -4.55 -5.50 -13.28
N TRP A 130 -3.75 -5.55 -14.33
CA TRP A 130 -3.91 -6.45 -15.44
C TRP A 130 -3.13 -7.74 -15.25
N THR A 131 -3.58 -8.77 -15.98
CA THR A 131 -2.88 -10.05 -16.12
C THR A 131 -3.00 -10.60 -17.54
N TRP A 132 -1.99 -11.32 -17.98
CA TRP A 132 -2.00 -12.11 -19.21
C TRP A 132 -2.09 -13.61 -18.92
N GLY A 133 -2.21 -13.96 -17.63
CA GLY A 133 -2.33 -15.34 -17.18
C GLY A 133 -3.72 -15.95 -17.46
N LYS A 134 -3.86 -17.23 -17.08
CA LYS A 134 -5.10 -17.98 -17.30
C LYS A 134 -6.28 -17.40 -16.52
N ARG A 135 -6.06 -17.03 -15.24
CA ARG A 135 -7.10 -16.53 -14.32
C ARG A 135 -7.23 -15.01 -14.42
N GLY A 136 -8.43 -14.52 -14.73
CA GLY A 136 -8.73 -13.09 -14.80
C GLY A 136 -10.09 -12.83 -15.43
N ILE A 137 -10.66 -11.64 -15.16
CA ILE A 137 -11.93 -11.18 -15.73
C ILE A 137 -11.65 -10.44 -17.04
N VAL A 138 -12.36 -10.80 -18.09
CA VAL A 138 -12.28 -10.09 -19.38
C VAL A 138 -13.06 -8.76 -19.24
N PRO A 139 -12.41 -7.58 -19.49
CA PRO A 139 -13.13 -6.31 -19.53
C PRO A 139 -14.17 -6.30 -20.66
N LYS A 140 -15.37 -5.75 -20.38
CA LYS A 140 -16.45 -5.67 -21.39
C LYS A 140 -16.01 -4.94 -22.65
N ASN A 141 -15.25 -3.86 -22.50
CA ASN A 141 -14.79 -2.99 -23.58
C ASN A 141 -13.33 -3.27 -23.98
N ARG A 142 -12.86 -4.52 -23.82
CA ARG A 142 -11.51 -4.88 -24.25
C ARG A 142 -11.43 -4.82 -25.79
N PRO A 143 -10.50 -4.03 -26.37
CA PRO A 143 -10.33 -3.98 -27.80
C PRO A 143 -10.05 -5.36 -28.42
N GLU A 144 -10.52 -5.57 -29.63
CA GLU A 144 -10.27 -6.79 -30.36
C GLU A 144 -8.76 -7.04 -30.51
N GLY A 145 -8.35 -8.31 -30.48
CA GLY A 145 -6.94 -8.71 -30.53
C GLY A 145 -6.15 -8.52 -29.22
N LYS A 146 -6.64 -7.80 -28.22
CA LYS A 146 -5.97 -7.68 -26.93
C LYS A 146 -6.24 -8.90 -26.04
N ARG A 147 -5.20 -9.37 -25.32
CA ARG A 147 -5.26 -10.60 -24.51
C ARG A 147 -5.26 -10.35 -23.00
N TYR A 148 -5.07 -9.09 -22.56
CA TYR A 148 -5.09 -8.78 -21.13
C TYR A 148 -6.45 -9.03 -20.50
N LYS A 149 -6.41 -9.38 -19.22
CA LYS A 149 -7.57 -9.53 -18.33
C LYS A 149 -7.34 -8.71 -17.08
N ILE A 150 -8.39 -8.42 -16.34
CA ILE A 150 -8.28 -7.88 -14.99
C ILE A 150 -7.92 -9.01 -14.04
N ARG A 151 -6.86 -8.81 -13.27
CA ARG A 151 -6.33 -9.78 -12.33
C ARG A 151 -7.34 -10.05 -11.20
N ILE A 152 -7.51 -11.31 -10.83
CA ILE A 152 -8.31 -11.73 -9.67
C ILE A 152 -7.37 -11.94 -8.50
N PHE A 153 -7.71 -11.36 -7.36
CA PHE A 153 -7.03 -11.56 -6.09
C PHE A 153 -7.90 -12.37 -5.14
N ASP A 154 -7.29 -13.22 -4.34
CA ASP A 154 -8.03 -14.04 -3.36
C ASP A 154 -8.49 -13.21 -2.16
N THR A 155 -7.80 -12.10 -1.87
CA THR A 155 -8.13 -11.17 -0.78
C THR A 155 -7.84 -9.72 -1.17
N LEU A 156 -8.46 -8.77 -0.44
CA LEU A 156 -8.11 -7.34 -0.54
C LEU A 156 -6.65 -7.09 -0.16
N GLU A 157 -6.14 -7.77 0.88
CA GLU A 157 -4.73 -7.72 1.29
C GLU A 157 -3.79 -8.11 0.13
N ALA A 158 -4.11 -9.16 -0.61
CA ALA A 158 -3.31 -9.59 -1.76
C ALA A 158 -3.26 -8.54 -2.89
N SER A 159 -4.34 -7.79 -3.09
CA SER A 159 -4.38 -6.66 -4.03
C SER A 159 -3.49 -5.51 -3.55
N ILE A 160 -3.57 -5.14 -2.28
CA ILE A 160 -2.73 -4.11 -1.65
C ILE A 160 -1.26 -4.51 -1.75
N ALA A 161 -0.91 -5.73 -1.34
CA ALA A 161 0.45 -6.26 -1.42
C ALA A 161 1.02 -6.23 -2.85
N SER A 162 0.19 -6.55 -3.85
CA SER A 162 0.60 -6.52 -5.26
C SER A 162 0.86 -5.10 -5.73
N TYR A 163 0.00 -4.15 -5.38
CA TYR A 163 0.14 -2.74 -5.70
C TYR A 163 1.41 -2.14 -5.05
N MET A 164 1.60 -2.29 -3.73
CA MET A 164 2.77 -1.75 -3.02
C MET A 164 4.07 -2.35 -3.58
N ARG A 165 4.10 -3.66 -3.84
CA ARG A 165 5.22 -4.31 -4.50
C ARG A 165 5.46 -3.78 -5.92
N ASN A 166 4.41 -3.40 -6.66
CA ASN A 166 4.56 -2.84 -8.01
C ASN A 166 5.28 -1.48 -7.97
N LEU A 167 4.92 -0.58 -7.06
CA LEU A 167 5.63 0.69 -6.86
C LEU A 167 7.08 0.46 -6.47
N ASN A 168 7.34 -0.55 -5.66
CA ASN A 168 8.67 -0.90 -5.17
C ASN A 168 9.59 -1.56 -6.21
N ARG A 169 9.08 -2.12 -7.31
CA ARG A 169 9.90 -2.89 -8.25
C ARG A 169 9.82 -2.50 -9.72
N HIS A 170 8.72 -1.84 -10.14
CA HIS A 170 8.51 -1.58 -11.56
C HIS A 170 9.31 -0.36 -12.00
N TRP A 171 9.93 -0.44 -13.19
CA TRP A 171 10.79 0.61 -13.73
C TRP A 171 10.11 1.97 -13.86
N ALA A 172 8.79 1.99 -14.15
CA ALA A 172 8.02 3.23 -14.29
C ALA A 172 7.98 4.08 -13.01
N TYR A 173 8.30 3.50 -11.85
CA TYR A 173 8.30 4.17 -10.54
C TYR A 173 9.71 4.36 -9.98
N ALA A 174 10.74 4.37 -10.83
CA ALA A 174 12.11 4.64 -10.38
C ALA A 174 12.25 6.02 -9.73
N GLU A 175 11.67 7.05 -10.35
CA GLU A 175 11.67 8.42 -9.80
C GLU A 175 10.97 8.51 -8.43
N PHE A 176 9.88 7.77 -8.24
CA PHE A 176 9.21 7.65 -6.94
C PHE A 176 10.13 7.06 -5.86
N ARG A 177 10.82 5.97 -6.19
CA ARG A 177 11.74 5.31 -5.25
C ARG A 177 12.95 6.17 -4.92
N GLU A 178 13.52 6.81 -5.92
CA GLU A 178 14.65 7.73 -5.74
C GLU A 178 14.27 8.92 -4.84
N ALA A 179 13.13 9.55 -5.10
CA ALA A 179 12.66 10.66 -4.27
C ALA A 179 12.41 10.24 -2.82
N ARG A 180 11.84 9.03 -2.61
CA ARG A 180 11.64 8.46 -1.28
C ARG A 180 12.97 8.18 -0.58
N LYS A 181 13.96 7.63 -1.30
CA LYS A 181 15.32 7.40 -0.79
C LYS A 181 15.97 8.71 -0.34
N VAL A 182 15.95 9.73 -1.20
CA VAL A 182 16.52 11.06 -0.89
C VAL A 182 15.83 11.70 0.31
N ALA A 183 14.51 11.61 0.40
CA ALA A 183 13.78 12.13 1.55
C ALA A 183 14.22 11.43 2.84
N ARG A 184 14.36 10.10 2.81
CA ARG A 184 14.84 9.30 3.94
C ARG A 184 16.25 9.68 4.37
N GLU A 185 17.19 9.80 3.44
CA GLU A 185 18.57 10.17 3.71
C GLU A 185 18.69 11.55 4.34
N LYS A 186 17.78 12.45 3.99
CA LYS A 186 17.73 13.82 4.52
C LYS A 186 16.85 13.98 5.76
N GLY A 187 16.21 12.91 6.26
CA GLY A 187 15.24 12.98 7.36
C GLY A 187 14.01 13.84 7.03
N LEU A 188 13.66 13.95 5.75
CA LEU A 188 12.50 14.71 5.29
C LEU A 188 11.24 13.82 5.22
N PRO A 189 10.04 14.34 5.51
CA PRO A 189 8.81 13.58 5.36
C PRO A 189 8.56 13.25 3.88
N PHE A 190 8.12 12.01 3.62
CA PHE A 190 7.67 11.55 2.32
C PHE A 190 6.27 10.96 2.46
N ASP A 191 5.30 11.84 2.66
CA ASP A 191 3.88 11.50 2.77
C ASP A 191 3.25 11.24 1.39
N GLY A 192 1.99 10.80 1.37
CA GLY A 192 1.30 10.51 0.11
C GLY A 192 1.08 11.74 -0.76
N PHE A 193 1.03 12.93 -0.19
CA PHE A 193 0.91 14.17 -0.95
C PHE A 193 2.20 14.49 -1.72
N ALA A 194 3.35 14.36 -1.07
CA ALA A 194 4.66 14.49 -1.70
C ALA A 194 4.89 13.37 -2.73
N ALA A 195 4.53 12.15 -2.39
CA ALA A 195 4.70 10.97 -3.23
C ALA A 195 3.87 11.00 -4.52
N ALA A 196 2.68 11.61 -4.49
CA ALA A 196 1.75 11.62 -5.62
C ALA A 196 2.32 12.26 -6.89
N ILE A 197 3.27 13.22 -6.80
CA ILE A 197 3.86 13.89 -7.96
C ILE A 197 4.64 12.94 -8.87
N TYR A 198 5.15 11.84 -8.32
CA TYR A 198 5.93 10.83 -9.03
C TYR A 198 5.08 9.74 -9.69
N LEU A 199 3.74 9.86 -9.61
CA LEU A 199 2.81 8.89 -10.18
C LEU A 199 2.24 9.31 -11.55
N LYS A 200 2.86 10.25 -12.24
CA LYS A 200 2.41 10.72 -13.58
C LYS A 200 2.24 9.58 -14.59
N ARG A 201 3.06 8.53 -14.48
CA ARG A 201 3.02 7.34 -15.35
C ARG A 201 2.02 6.27 -14.89
N TYR A 202 1.35 6.46 -13.77
CA TYR A 202 0.35 5.52 -13.27
C TYR A 202 -0.92 5.52 -14.13
N SER A 203 -1.32 6.68 -14.62
CA SER A 203 -2.52 6.86 -15.44
C SER A 203 -2.21 7.66 -16.70
N GLN A 204 -2.97 7.41 -17.77
CA GLN A 204 -2.91 8.21 -18.99
C GLN A 204 -3.29 9.69 -18.74
N LEU A 205 -3.94 9.99 -17.62
CA LEU A 205 -4.33 11.35 -17.23
C LEU A 205 -3.15 12.19 -16.74
N GLY A 206 -1.95 11.60 -16.52
CA GLY A 206 -0.73 12.31 -16.15
C GLY A 206 -0.92 13.23 -14.92
N GLU A 207 -0.72 14.53 -15.08
CA GLU A 207 -0.82 15.51 -13.99
C GLU A 207 -2.24 15.65 -13.41
N LYS A 208 -3.26 15.45 -14.23
CA LYS A 208 -4.66 15.46 -13.75
C LYS A 208 -4.88 14.34 -12.74
N TYR A 209 -4.28 13.17 -12.97
CA TYR A 209 -4.34 12.05 -12.03
C TYR A 209 -3.64 12.41 -10.70
N THR A 210 -2.43 12.95 -10.78
CA THR A 210 -1.69 13.44 -9.60
C THR A 210 -2.53 14.43 -8.78
N TYR A 211 -3.18 15.38 -9.45
CA TYR A 211 -4.07 16.33 -8.80
C TYR A 211 -5.25 15.64 -8.10
N MET A 212 -5.88 14.66 -8.75
CA MET A 212 -6.98 13.90 -8.16
C MET A 212 -6.55 13.16 -6.89
N VAL A 213 -5.38 12.52 -6.90
CA VAL A 213 -4.81 11.82 -5.75
C VAL A 213 -4.57 12.80 -4.60
N LYS A 214 -3.85 13.91 -4.85
CA LYS A 214 -3.58 14.95 -3.86
C LYS A 214 -4.85 15.50 -3.23
N ARG A 215 -5.82 15.87 -4.08
CA ARG A 215 -7.09 16.40 -3.61
C ARG A 215 -7.90 15.39 -2.78
N THR A 216 -7.79 14.11 -3.08
CA THR A 216 -8.44 13.06 -2.28
C THR A 216 -7.80 12.96 -0.91
N ILE A 217 -6.46 12.95 -0.83
CA ILE A 217 -5.72 12.93 0.42
C ILE A 217 -6.09 14.14 1.29
N GLU A 218 -6.02 15.34 0.71
CA GLU A 218 -6.33 16.60 1.39
C GLU A 218 -7.77 16.65 1.90
N LYS A 219 -8.74 16.35 1.03
CA LYS A 219 -10.17 16.37 1.36
C LYS A 219 -10.53 15.47 2.54
N HIS A 220 -9.85 14.35 2.65
CA HIS A 220 -10.08 13.35 3.70
C HIS A 220 -9.04 13.41 4.82
N ARG A 221 -8.10 14.36 4.78
CA ARG A 221 -7.03 14.54 5.77
C ARG A 221 -6.20 13.27 5.99
N TRP A 222 -6.07 12.43 4.97
CA TRP A 222 -5.40 11.12 5.09
C TRP A 222 -3.89 11.21 5.25
N ASN A 223 -3.27 12.37 4.96
CA ASN A 223 -1.87 12.62 5.31
C ASN A 223 -1.58 12.41 6.81
N LEU A 224 -2.60 12.54 7.66
CA LEU A 224 -2.49 12.27 9.09
C LEU A 224 -2.33 10.77 9.41
N LEU A 225 -2.65 9.89 8.47
CA LEU A 225 -2.51 8.43 8.60
C LEU A 225 -1.12 7.94 8.20
N ASP A 226 -0.28 8.78 7.61
CA ASP A 226 1.07 8.40 7.22
C ASP A 226 1.94 8.25 8.47
N ILE A 227 2.50 7.06 8.65
CA ILE A 227 3.29 6.67 9.82
C ILE A 227 4.73 7.11 9.63
N PRO A 228 5.39 7.71 10.66
CA PRO A 228 6.80 8.02 10.64
C PRO A 228 7.68 6.78 10.48
N GLU A 229 8.92 7.00 10.08
CA GLU A 229 9.90 5.92 9.85
C GLU A 229 10.21 5.06 11.07
N ASP A 230 10.16 5.64 12.27
CA ASP A 230 10.38 4.93 13.54
C ASP A 230 9.24 3.97 13.91
N GLY A 231 8.20 3.91 13.08
CA GLY A 231 7.03 3.04 13.29
C GLY A 231 6.10 3.53 14.40
N THR A 232 6.41 4.64 15.06
CA THR A 232 5.49 5.23 16.03
C THR A 232 4.36 5.92 15.27
N PRO A 233 3.09 5.60 15.53
CA PRO A 233 1.99 6.38 14.98
C PRO A 233 2.14 7.84 15.45
N ARG A 234 2.12 8.80 14.53
CA ARG A 234 2.10 10.23 14.89
C ARG A 234 0.87 10.56 15.73
N PHE A 235 -0.13 9.69 15.70
CA PHE A 235 -1.42 9.87 16.31
C PHE A 235 -1.97 8.55 16.85
N ASP A 236 -2.79 8.63 17.89
CA ASP A 236 -3.62 7.50 18.31
C ASP A 236 -4.63 7.21 17.20
N ILE A 237 -4.43 6.07 16.52
CA ILE A 237 -5.20 5.65 15.34
C ILE A 237 -6.69 5.56 15.66
N GLY A 238 -7.05 5.08 16.85
CA GLY A 238 -8.44 5.02 17.29
C GLY A 238 -9.05 6.41 17.43
N ARG A 239 -8.27 7.37 17.94
CA ARG A 239 -8.66 8.76 18.09
C ARG A 239 -8.78 9.48 16.75
N GLU A 240 -7.84 9.25 15.82
CA GLU A 240 -7.87 9.88 14.50
C GLU A 240 -8.99 9.32 13.61
N LEU A 241 -9.24 8.02 13.62
CA LEU A 241 -10.39 7.43 12.95
C LEU A 241 -11.71 7.93 13.54
N ALA A 242 -11.78 8.13 14.87
CA ALA A 242 -12.93 8.73 15.54
C ALA A 242 -13.11 10.19 15.12
N LEU A 243 -12.03 10.99 15.05
CA LEU A 243 -12.06 12.37 14.57
C LEU A 243 -12.44 12.46 13.08
N LEU A 244 -11.92 11.58 12.24
CA LEU A 244 -12.27 11.49 10.81
C LEU A 244 -13.74 11.08 10.62
N SER A 245 -14.27 10.25 11.51
CA SER A 245 -15.67 9.81 11.50
C SER A 245 -16.64 10.80 12.14
N GLY A 246 -16.13 11.83 12.82
CA GLY A 246 -16.96 12.77 13.57
C GLY A 246 -17.66 12.13 14.80
N ARG A 247 -17.16 10.99 15.27
CA ARG A 247 -17.62 10.38 16.53
C ARG A 247 -17.01 11.15 17.70
N GLU A 248 -17.83 11.68 18.60
CA GLU A 248 -17.34 12.21 19.86
C GLU A 248 -16.60 11.11 20.62
N LEU A 249 -15.38 11.42 21.03
CA LEU A 249 -14.64 10.56 21.94
C LEU A 249 -15.35 10.60 23.27
N GLY A 250 -16.07 9.55 23.64
CA GLY A 250 -16.62 9.41 24.96
C GLY A 250 -15.52 9.65 25.99
N GLU A 251 -15.82 10.49 27.01
CA GLU A 251 -14.94 10.83 28.13
C GLU A 251 -14.54 9.59 28.94
N GLY A 252 -13.63 8.79 28.43
CA GLY A 252 -13.21 7.52 29.04
C GLY A 252 -11.72 7.25 29.05
N ALA A 253 -10.88 8.14 28.48
CA ALA A 253 -9.42 7.96 28.45
C ALA A 253 -8.71 9.04 29.28
N LYS A 254 -9.10 9.20 30.56
CA LYS A 254 -8.23 9.80 31.55
C LYS A 254 -7.52 8.68 32.31
N ARG A 255 -6.17 8.75 32.28
CA ARG A 255 -5.17 7.96 33.04
C ARG A 255 -4.88 6.55 32.48
N PHE A 256 -3.72 6.43 31.76
CA PHE A 256 -2.48 5.90 32.36
C PHE A 256 -1.32 6.37 31.49
#